data_29505c24e2a44371fe45c411db9387a1
#
_entry.id   29505c24e2a44371fe45c411db9387a1
#
_cell.length_a   1.000
_cell.length_b   1.000
_cell.length_c   1.000
_cell.angle_alpha   90.00
_cell.angle_beta   90.00
_cell.angle_gamma   90.00
#
_symmetry.space_group_name_H-M   'P 1'
#
loop_
_entity.id
_entity.type
_entity.pdbx_description
1 polymer ?
#
loop_
_entity_poly.entity_id
_entity_poly.type
_entity_poly.pdbx_seq_one_letter_code
_entity_poly.pdbx_strand_id
1 'polypeptide(L)' 'MDKNKYEKIVEEIAELKLQHPLSEKGKLKIQKLQQKLNRED' A
#
# COMPACT_ATOMS: atom_id res chain seq x y z
N MET A 1 17.59 -3.85 -3.66
CA MET A 1 16.17 -3.53 -3.61
C MET A 1 15.77 -2.59 -4.72
N ASP A 2 14.69 -2.87 -5.38
CA ASP A 2 14.22 -2.04 -6.47
C ASP A 2 13.48 -0.82 -5.93
N LYS A 3 14.05 0.34 -6.19
CA LYS A 3 13.49 1.59 -5.72
C LYS A 3 12.10 1.84 -6.33
N ASN A 4 11.94 1.48 -7.60
CA ASN A 4 10.66 1.69 -8.28
C ASN A 4 9.56 0.85 -7.64
N LYS A 5 9.90 -0.36 -7.25
CA LYS A 5 8.92 -1.25 -6.63
C LYS A 5 8.44 -0.67 -5.31
N TYR A 6 9.37 -0.18 -4.52
CA TYR A 6 9.03 0.41 -3.22
C TYR A 6 8.14 1.64 -3.42
N GLU A 7 8.51 2.50 -4.34
CA GLU A 7 7.75 3.72 -4.57
C GLU A 7 6.33 3.41 -5.04
N LYS A 8 6.18 2.41 -5.88
CA LYS A 8 4.84 2.04 -6.35
C LYS A 8 3.95 1.61 -5.21
N ILE A 9 4.49 0.83 -4.29
CA ILE A 9 3.70 0.36 -3.16
C ILE A 9 3.29 1.55 -2.30
N VAL A 10 4.21 2.45 -2.03
CA VAL A 10 3.90 3.62 -1.22
C VAL A 10 2.84 4.48 -1.89
N GLU A 11 2.96 4.66 -3.19
CA GLU A 11 1.97 5.46 -3.93
C GLU A 11 0.59 4.82 -3.87
N GLU A 12 0.52 3.51 -4.01
CA GLU A 12 -0.76 2.84 -3.94
C GLU A 12 -1.41 3.01 -2.58
N ILE A 13 -0.61 2.88 -1.53
CA ILE A 13 -1.13 3.06 -0.19
C ILE A 13 -1.65 4.48 -0.01
N ALA A 14 -0.91 5.46 -0.49
CA ALA A 14 -1.32 6.84 -0.36
C ALA A 14 -2.63 7.10 -1.08
N GLU A 15 -2.77 6.56 -2.29
CA GLU A 15 -4.00 6.76 -3.06
C GLU A 15 -5.19 6.13 -2.35
N LEU A 16 -4.98 4.93 -1.80
CA LEU A 16 -6.07 4.27 -1.08
C LEU A 16 -6.49 5.07 0.14
N LYS A 17 -5.54 5.69 0.81
CA LYS A 17 -5.86 6.49 1.98
C LYS A 17 -6.63 7.76 1.63
N LEU A 18 -6.49 8.23 0.41
CA LEU A 18 -7.22 9.41 -0.04
C LEU A 18 -8.69 9.12 -0.32
N GLN A 19 -9.03 7.87 -0.53
CA GLN A 19 -10.40 7.49 -0.83
C GLN A 19 -11.25 7.48 0.44
N HIS A 20 -12.39 8.13 0.38
CA HIS A 20 -13.32 8.18 1.49
C HIS A 20 -14.74 8.02 0.98
N PRO A 21 -15.55 7.19 1.63
CA PRO A 21 -15.12 6.26 2.66
C PRO A 21 -14.34 5.09 2.07
N LEU A 22 -13.45 4.55 2.87
CA LEU A 22 -12.64 3.43 2.43
C LEU A 22 -13.40 2.13 2.67
N SER A 23 -13.56 1.35 1.62
CA SER A 23 -14.25 0.08 1.75
C SER A 23 -13.39 -0.95 2.47
N GLU A 24 -14.03 -2.04 2.90
CA GLU A 24 -13.27 -3.10 3.55
C GLU A 24 -12.20 -3.67 2.64
N LYS A 25 -12.53 -3.78 1.37
CA LYS A 25 -11.53 -4.27 0.41
C LYS A 25 -10.33 -3.34 0.33
N GLY A 26 -10.59 -2.03 0.39
CA GLY A 26 -9.50 -1.07 0.39
C GLY A 26 -8.61 -1.22 1.61
N LYS A 27 -9.22 -1.42 2.77
CA LYS A 27 -8.45 -1.60 3.99
C LYS A 27 -7.58 -2.84 3.92
N LEU A 28 -8.14 -3.93 3.41
CA LEU A 28 -7.38 -5.16 3.26
C LEU A 28 -6.22 -4.98 2.31
N LYS A 29 -6.46 -4.24 1.24
CA LYS A 29 -5.40 -4.00 0.27
C LYS A 29 -4.25 -3.21 0.90
N ILE A 30 -4.59 -2.21 1.70
CA ILE A 30 -3.56 -1.43 2.39
C ILE A 30 -2.76 -2.32 3.32
N GLN A 31 -3.44 -3.19 4.07
CA GLN A 31 -2.74 -4.09 4.97
C GLN A 31 -1.75 -4.96 4.22
N LYS A 32 -2.18 -5.51 3.10
CA LYS A 32 -1.30 -6.39 2.33
C LYS A 32 -0.10 -5.62 1.79
N LEU A 33 -0.33 -4.41 1.32
CA LEU A 33 0.76 -3.60 0.80
C LEU A 33 1.75 -3.25 1.90
N GLN A 34 1.24 -2.90 3.09
CA GLN A 34 2.12 -2.60 4.20
C GLN A 34 2.93 -3.81 4.63
N GLN A 35 2.33 -4.97 4.58
CA GLN A 35 3.06 -6.19 4.90
C GLN A 35 4.20 -6.43 3.90
N LYS A 36 3.96 -6.12 2.65
CA LYS A 36 5.01 -6.23 1.65
C LYS A 36 6.17 -5.31 1.98
N LEU A 37 5.87 -4.09 2.40
CA LEU A 37 6.92 -3.15 2.77
C LEU A 37 7.71 -3.65 3.96
N ASN A 38 7.03 -4.22 4.94
CA ASN A 38 7.69 -4.71 6.14
C ASN A 38 8.57 -5.90 5.84
N ARG A 39 8.21 -6.69 4.84
CA ARG A 39 8.98 -7.88 4.49
C ARG A 39 10.21 -7.55 3.66
N GLU A 40 10.17 -6.43 2.99
CA GLU A 40 11.29 -6.02 2.16
C GLU A 40 12.42 -5.51 3.04
N ASP A 41 13.54 -6.14 2.92
CA ASP A 41 14.73 -5.70 3.67
C ASP A 41 15.72 -5.00 2.79
#